data_738330d07e8447cd5a938f2889d061fc
#
_entry.id   738330d07e8447cd5a938f2889d061fc
#
_cell.length_a   1.000
_cell.length_b   1.000
_cell.length_c   1.000
_cell.angle_alpha   90.00
_cell.angle_beta   90.00
_cell.angle_gamma   90.00
#
_symmetry.space_group_name_H-M   'P 1'
#
loop_
_entity.id
_entity.type
_entity.pdbx_description
1 polymer ?
#
loop_
_entity_poly.entity_id
_entity_poly.type
_entity_poly.pdbx_seq_one_letter_code
_entity_poly.pdbx_strand_id
1 'polypeptide(L)'
;MVKEIKLPSGYKPTDKEKFMNAKQQEYFRQKLKGWRLELLDDASETRQNLQETSVVEADIADRASTETDRSLELRTRDRARKLISKIDEALERIEDGSYGFCVETDEPIGVKRLEARPIATLSLEAQERHEKMEKIYSCLLYTSDAADE
;
A
#
# COMPACT_ATOMS: atom_id res chain seq x y z
N MET A 1 -10.22 21.72 13.04
CA MET A 1 -10.57 20.74 14.09
C MET A 1 -11.35 19.61 13.47
N VAL A 2 -10.73 18.47 13.36
CA VAL A 2 -11.43 17.26 12.90
C VAL A 2 -12.30 16.79 14.05
N LYS A 3 -13.61 16.86 13.90
CA LYS A 3 -14.54 16.30 14.88
C LYS A 3 -14.34 14.78 14.86
N GLU A 4 -13.86 14.23 15.95
CA GLU A 4 -13.81 12.78 16.14
C GLU A 4 -15.25 12.26 16.13
N ILE A 5 -15.60 11.63 15.05
CA ILE A 5 -16.91 11.00 14.89
C ILE A 5 -16.79 9.58 15.44
N LYS A 6 -17.49 9.31 16.51
CA LYS A 6 -17.54 7.95 17.04
C LYS A 6 -18.36 7.06 16.10
N LEU A 7 -17.68 6.10 15.50
CA LEU A 7 -18.34 5.09 14.68
C LEU A 7 -19.10 4.09 15.57
N PRO A 8 -20.32 3.70 15.18
CA PRO A 8 -20.99 2.61 15.86
C PRO A 8 -20.21 1.31 15.68
N SER A 9 -20.23 0.45 16.69
CA SER A 9 -19.56 -0.85 16.64
C SER A 9 -20.11 -1.69 15.47
N GLY A 10 -19.21 -2.20 14.64
CA GLY A 10 -19.58 -3.00 13.47
C GLY A 10 -20.01 -2.19 12.23
N TYR A 11 -19.78 -0.88 12.22
CA TYR A 11 -20.07 -0.05 11.06
C TYR A 11 -19.24 -0.50 9.85
N LYS A 12 -19.92 -0.73 8.73
CA LYS A 12 -19.28 -0.95 7.43
C LYS A 12 -19.86 0.05 6.41
N PRO A 13 -19.01 0.70 5.63
CA PRO A 13 -19.50 1.62 4.60
C PRO A 13 -20.28 0.86 3.53
N THR A 14 -21.37 1.45 3.07
CA THR A 14 -22.23 0.88 2.03
C THR A 14 -22.38 1.86 0.87
N ASP A 15 -22.63 1.31 -0.32
CA ASP A 15 -22.87 2.10 -1.53
C ASP A 15 -24.18 2.92 -1.47
N LYS A 16 -25.05 2.60 -0.51
CA LYS A 16 -26.34 3.30 -0.34
C LYS A 16 -26.22 4.65 0.35
N GLU A 17 -25.12 4.88 1.03
CA GLU A 17 -24.83 6.13 1.70
C GLU A 17 -24.16 7.11 0.76
N LYS A 18 -24.21 8.41 1.10
CA LYS A 18 -23.45 9.41 0.36
C LYS A 18 -21.96 9.06 0.38
N PHE A 19 -21.35 8.99 -0.80
CA PHE A 19 -19.94 8.64 -0.95
C PHE A 19 -19.05 9.63 -0.19
N MET A 20 -18.09 9.11 0.56
CA MET A 20 -17.17 9.88 1.41
C MET A 20 -17.87 10.83 2.38
N ASN A 21 -18.95 10.36 3.01
CA ASN A 21 -19.53 11.08 4.14
C ASN A 21 -18.56 11.03 5.34
N ALA A 22 -18.81 11.82 6.37
CA ALA A 22 -17.91 11.92 7.52
C ALA A 22 -17.68 10.58 8.23
N LYS A 23 -18.67 9.69 8.28
CA LYS A 23 -18.56 8.35 8.85
C LYS A 23 -17.66 7.43 8.02
N GLN A 24 -17.78 7.46 6.69
CA GLN A 24 -16.93 6.68 5.80
C GLN A 24 -15.47 7.13 5.88
N GLN A 25 -15.23 8.43 5.90
CA GLN A 25 -13.88 8.98 6.06
C GLN A 25 -13.24 8.53 7.37
N GLU A 26 -13.97 8.56 8.46
CA GLU A 26 -13.47 8.10 9.76
C GLU A 26 -13.21 6.58 9.79
N TYR A 27 -14.09 5.79 9.16
CA TYR A 27 -13.90 4.35 9.01
C TYR A 27 -12.59 4.03 8.29
N PHE A 28 -12.35 4.66 7.14
CA PHE A 28 -11.12 4.45 6.39
C PHE A 28 -9.89 5.00 7.11
N ARG A 29 -10.02 6.11 7.82
CA ARG A 29 -8.94 6.64 8.66
C ARG A 29 -8.51 5.64 9.72
N GLN A 30 -9.44 5.08 10.45
CA GLN A 30 -9.16 4.07 11.47
C GLN A 30 -8.56 2.80 10.88
N LYS A 31 -9.08 2.35 9.74
CA LYS A 31 -8.55 1.19 9.02
C LYS A 31 -7.11 1.39 8.57
N LEU A 32 -6.80 2.55 8.00
CA LEU A 32 -5.45 2.90 7.57
C LEU A 32 -4.48 3.03 8.76
N LYS A 33 -4.89 3.66 9.84
CA LYS A 33 -4.07 3.77 11.06
C LYS A 33 -3.78 2.41 11.68
N GLY A 34 -4.76 1.53 11.76
CA GLY A 34 -4.60 0.16 12.25
C GLY A 34 -3.61 -0.63 11.39
N TRP A 35 -3.75 -0.58 10.09
CA TRP A 35 -2.82 -1.23 9.16
C TRP A 35 -1.41 -0.68 9.27
N ARG A 36 -1.27 0.64 9.43
CA ARG A 36 0.03 1.28 9.64
C ARG A 36 0.73 0.75 10.90
N LEU A 37 -0.01 0.60 11.99
CA LEU A 37 0.53 0.05 13.23
C LEU A 37 0.98 -1.41 13.07
N GLU A 38 0.20 -2.23 12.40
CA GLU A 38 0.57 -3.63 12.11
C GLU A 38 1.88 -3.71 11.31
N LEU A 39 2.01 -2.88 10.27
CA LEU A 39 3.23 -2.83 9.45
C LEU A 39 4.45 -2.35 10.26
N LEU A 40 4.28 -1.42 11.19
CA LEU A 40 5.36 -0.95 12.05
C LEU A 40 5.80 -2.02 13.05
N ASP A 41 4.87 -2.78 13.61
CA ASP A 41 5.16 -3.89 14.51
C ASP A 41 5.92 -5.00 13.78
N ASP A 42 5.47 -5.40 12.60
CA ASP A 42 6.15 -6.39 11.75
C ASP A 42 7.56 -5.93 11.38
N ALA A 43 7.74 -4.65 11.06
CA ALA A 43 9.05 -4.08 10.77
C ALA A 43 9.99 -4.09 11.99
N SER A 44 9.45 -3.89 13.19
CA SER A 44 10.20 -3.98 14.44
C SER A 44 10.68 -5.41 14.72
N GLU A 45 9.83 -6.41 14.55
CA GLU A 45 10.17 -7.83 14.68
C GLU A 45 11.26 -8.23 13.66
N THR A 46 11.11 -7.82 12.41
CA THR A 46 12.12 -8.09 11.37
C THR A 46 13.47 -7.49 11.72
N ARG A 47 13.49 -6.28 12.28
CA ARG A 47 14.73 -5.64 12.74
C ARG A 47 15.40 -6.43 13.87
N GLN A 48 14.63 -6.90 14.85
CA GLN A 48 15.13 -7.73 15.93
C GLN A 48 15.70 -9.05 15.41
N ASN A 49 15.00 -9.73 14.52
CA ASN A 49 15.46 -10.96 13.90
C ASN A 49 16.77 -10.77 13.12
N LEU A 50 16.92 -9.65 12.40
CA LEU A 50 18.16 -9.32 11.69
C LEU A 50 19.33 -9.06 12.65
N GLN A 51 19.10 -8.45 13.81
CA GLN A 51 20.12 -8.23 14.82
C GLN A 51 20.53 -9.53 15.51
N GLU A 52 19.59 -10.42 15.81
CA GLU A 52 19.85 -11.71 16.44
C GLU A 52 20.58 -12.68 15.52
N THR A 53 20.27 -12.68 14.22
CA THR A 53 20.96 -13.53 13.22
C THR A 53 22.34 -13.03 12.82
N SER A 54 22.78 -11.89 13.28
CA SER A 54 24.15 -11.42 13.04
C SER A 54 25.21 -12.15 13.88
N VAL A 55 24.82 -13.10 14.72
CA VAL A 55 25.71 -13.94 15.49
C VAL A 55 26.33 -15.01 14.59
N VAL A 56 27.62 -15.08 14.61
CA VAL A 56 28.58 -15.83 13.82
C VAL A 56 28.11 -17.24 13.42
N GLU A 57 27.92 -17.45 12.13
CA GLU A 57 27.76 -18.79 11.56
C GLU A 57 29.10 -19.38 11.17
N ALA A 58 29.32 -20.63 11.58
CA ALA A 58 30.59 -21.33 11.44
C ALA A 58 30.79 -21.99 10.07
N ASP A 59 29.74 -22.08 9.23
CA ASP A 59 29.75 -22.79 7.95
C ASP A 59 29.40 -21.86 6.77
N ILE A 60 30.12 -22.01 5.64
CA ILE A 60 29.93 -21.23 4.42
C ILE A 60 28.54 -21.48 3.79
N ALA A 61 28.03 -22.70 3.86
CA ALA A 61 26.68 -23.04 3.36
C ALA A 61 25.59 -22.37 4.18
N ASP A 62 25.76 -22.31 5.50
CA ASP A 62 24.84 -21.62 6.40
C ASP A 62 24.88 -20.10 6.19
N ARG A 63 26.06 -19.54 5.90
CA ARG A 63 26.20 -18.11 5.55
C ARG A 63 25.43 -17.77 4.27
N ALA A 64 25.53 -18.59 3.23
CA ALA A 64 24.82 -18.34 1.96
C ALA A 64 23.31 -18.39 2.15
N SER A 65 22.80 -19.34 2.93
CA SER A 65 21.38 -19.44 3.30
C SER A 65 20.91 -18.24 4.10
N THR A 66 21.68 -17.82 5.10
CA THR A 66 21.39 -16.64 5.92
C THR A 66 21.42 -15.35 5.12
N GLU A 67 22.36 -15.19 4.19
CA GLU A 67 22.41 -14.03 3.30
C GLU A 67 21.19 -13.95 2.39
N THR A 68 20.71 -15.08 1.88
CA THR A 68 19.48 -15.16 1.09
C THR A 68 18.27 -14.76 1.93
N ASP A 69 18.15 -15.29 3.13
CA ASP A 69 17.07 -14.97 4.08
C ASP A 69 17.09 -13.49 4.46
N ARG A 70 18.27 -12.94 4.73
CA ARG A 70 18.46 -11.51 4.97
C ARG A 70 18.02 -10.65 3.79
N SER A 71 18.38 -11.04 2.58
CA SER A 71 17.97 -10.34 1.36
C SER A 71 16.45 -10.32 1.22
N LEU A 72 15.77 -11.43 1.47
CA LEU A 72 14.31 -11.53 1.46
C LEU A 72 13.67 -10.66 2.55
N GLU A 73 14.20 -10.66 3.76
CA GLU A 73 13.74 -9.83 4.86
C GLU A 73 13.90 -8.34 4.55
N LEU A 74 15.02 -7.93 3.97
CA LEU A 74 15.27 -6.56 3.55
C LEU A 74 14.29 -6.10 2.46
N ARG A 75 13.98 -6.96 1.50
CA ARG A 75 12.96 -6.68 0.46
C ARG A 75 11.58 -6.53 1.07
N THR A 76 11.22 -7.38 2.00
CA THR A 76 9.95 -7.30 2.74
C THR A 76 9.85 -6.00 3.51
N ARG A 77 10.94 -5.60 4.16
CA ARG A 77 11.04 -4.34 4.89
C ARG A 77 10.89 -3.12 3.96
N ASP A 78 11.54 -3.13 2.80
CA ASP A 78 11.41 -2.05 1.81
C ASP A 78 9.98 -1.96 1.27
N ARG A 79 9.34 -3.09 1.03
CA ARG A 79 7.93 -3.14 0.62
C ARG A 79 7.02 -2.57 1.69
N ALA A 80 7.23 -2.93 2.95
CA ALA A 80 6.50 -2.40 4.10
C ALA A 80 6.67 -0.88 4.22
N ARG A 81 7.88 -0.39 4.05
CA ARG A 81 8.17 1.06 4.07
C ARG A 81 7.41 1.81 2.97
N LYS A 82 7.37 1.28 1.76
CA LYS A 82 6.61 1.85 0.65
C LYS A 82 5.11 1.85 0.92
N LEU A 83 4.58 0.79 1.54
CA LEU A 83 3.19 0.72 1.95
C LEU A 83 2.86 1.75 3.02
N ILE A 84 3.71 1.92 4.02
CA ILE A 84 3.55 2.94 5.06
C ILE A 84 3.51 4.34 4.45
N SER A 85 4.40 4.64 3.51
CA SER A 85 4.39 5.90 2.78
C SER A 85 3.07 6.14 2.05
N LYS A 86 2.55 5.14 1.37
CA LYS A 86 1.24 5.22 0.68
C LYS A 86 0.07 5.38 1.65
N ILE A 87 0.15 4.76 2.83
CA ILE A 87 -0.85 4.94 3.89
C ILE A 87 -0.82 6.38 4.41
N ASP A 88 0.35 6.93 4.63
CA ASP A 88 0.52 8.32 5.08
C ASP A 88 -0.04 9.30 4.04
N GLU A 89 0.24 9.10 2.77
CA GLU A 89 -0.37 9.88 1.68
C GLU A 89 -1.90 9.77 1.67
N ALA A 90 -2.44 8.58 1.89
CA ALA A 90 -3.88 8.37 1.95
C ALA A 90 -4.51 9.10 3.16
N LEU A 91 -3.85 9.10 4.30
CA LEU A 91 -4.29 9.85 5.48
C LEU A 91 -4.28 11.37 5.26
N GLU A 92 -3.27 11.90 4.58
CA GLU A 92 -3.23 13.30 4.17
C GLU A 92 -4.39 13.65 3.24
N ARG A 93 -4.72 12.77 2.31
CA ARG A 93 -5.84 12.97 1.38
C ARG A 93 -7.19 12.93 2.09
N ILE A 94 -7.34 12.16 3.16
CA ILE A 94 -8.55 12.19 3.98
C ILE A 94 -8.71 13.57 4.64
N GLU A 95 -7.63 14.17 5.10
CA GLU A 95 -7.64 15.51 5.70
C GLU A 95 -7.96 16.60 4.67
N ASP A 96 -7.41 16.48 3.46
CA ASP A 96 -7.66 17.40 2.35
C ASP A 96 -9.07 17.24 1.73
N GLY A 97 -9.72 16.12 1.98
CA GLY A 97 -11.01 15.79 1.38
C GLY A 97 -10.94 15.19 -0.02
N SER A 98 -9.74 14.90 -0.53
CA SER A 98 -9.53 14.28 -1.85
C SER A 98 -9.53 12.76 -1.84
N TYR A 99 -9.56 12.15 -0.66
CA TYR A 99 -9.58 10.70 -0.52
C TYR A 99 -10.83 10.08 -1.13
N GLY A 100 -10.66 8.95 -1.80
CA GLY A 100 -11.75 8.21 -2.43
C GLY A 100 -12.07 8.62 -3.86
N PHE A 101 -11.42 9.67 -4.37
CA PHE A 101 -11.56 10.10 -5.75
C PHE A 101 -10.31 9.76 -6.56
N CYS A 102 -10.52 9.37 -7.82
CA CYS A 102 -9.44 9.06 -8.73
C CYS A 102 -8.57 10.31 -8.99
N VAL A 103 -7.25 10.16 -8.91
CA VAL A 103 -6.30 11.26 -9.15
C VAL A 103 -6.35 11.75 -10.60
N GLU A 104 -6.65 10.87 -11.54
CA GLU A 104 -6.66 11.22 -12.97
C GLU A 104 -7.99 11.75 -13.46
N THR A 105 -9.09 11.13 -13.04
CA THR A 105 -10.42 11.42 -13.58
C THR A 105 -11.33 12.16 -12.62
N ASP A 106 -10.92 12.34 -11.36
CA ASP A 106 -11.73 12.90 -10.27
C ASP A 106 -13.05 12.15 -9.98
N GLU A 107 -13.22 10.98 -10.58
CA GLU A 107 -14.39 10.14 -10.35
C GLU A 107 -14.29 9.38 -9.03
N PRO A 108 -15.42 9.06 -8.37
CA PRO A 108 -15.40 8.23 -7.18
C PRO A 108 -14.82 6.84 -7.47
N ILE A 109 -13.88 6.42 -6.63
CA ILE A 109 -13.26 5.08 -6.75
C ILE A 109 -14.26 3.97 -6.41
N GLY A 110 -15.12 4.22 -5.43
CA GLY A 110 -16.10 3.26 -4.95
C GLY A 110 -15.72 2.61 -3.62
N VAL A 111 -16.72 2.39 -2.79
CA VAL A 111 -16.52 1.84 -1.44
C VAL A 111 -15.93 0.44 -1.46
N LYS A 112 -16.40 -0.41 -2.37
CA LYS A 112 -15.92 -1.80 -2.49
C LYS A 112 -14.44 -1.87 -2.82
N ARG A 113 -13.98 -1.03 -3.75
CA ARG A 113 -12.58 -0.97 -4.13
C ARG A 113 -11.70 -0.43 -3.00
N LEU A 114 -12.16 0.61 -2.29
CA LEU A 114 -11.46 1.17 -1.15
C LEU A 114 -11.43 0.21 0.04
N GLU A 115 -12.46 -0.59 0.24
CA GLU A 115 -12.47 -1.59 1.29
C GLU A 115 -11.46 -2.72 1.01
N ALA A 116 -11.36 -3.14 -0.24
CA ALA A 116 -10.36 -4.11 -0.68
C ALA A 116 -8.94 -3.52 -0.65
N ARG A 117 -8.78 -2.27 -1.08
CA ARG A 117 -7.50 -1.58 -1.16
C ARG A 117 -7.62 -0.13 -0.67
N PRO A 118 -7.46 0.11 0.63
CA PRO A 118 -7.64 1.46 1.20
C PRO A 118 -6.69 2.53 0.66
N ILE A 119 -5.55 2.14 0.12
CA ILE A 119 -4.56 3.05 -0.47
C ILE A 119 -4.80 3.31 -1.97
N ALA A 120 -5.89 2.82 -2.54
CA ALA A 120 -6.18 3.01 -3.97
C ALA A 120 -6.30 4.50 -4.31
N THR A 121 -5.59 4.93 -5.35
CA THR A 121 -5.58 6.30 -5.86
C THR A 121 -6.25 6.44 -7.21
N LEU A 122 -6.45 5.32 -7.90
CA LEU A 122 -7.03 5.26 -9.23
C LEU A 122 -8.33 4.45 -9.21
N SER A 123 -9.29 4.86 -10.02
CA SER A 123 -10.45 4.04 -10.30
C SER A 123 -10.06 2.76 -11.04
N LEU A 124 -10.94 1.76 -11.06
CA LEU A 124 -10.66 0.50 -11.74
C LEU A 124 -10.31 0.73 -13.21
N GLU A 125 -11.07 1.57 -13.89
CA GLU A 125 -10.85 1.91 -15.31
C GLU A 125 -9.51 2.62 -15.55
N ALA A 126 -9.16 3.56 -14.68
CA ALA A 126 -7.87 4.26 -14.76
C ALA A 126 -6.69 3.31 -14.50
N GLN A 127 -6.83 2.40 -13.56
CA GLN A 127 -5.83 1.37 -13.26
C GLN A 127 -5.62 0.44 -14.46
N GLU A 128 -6.69 -0.03 -15.07
CA GLU A 128 -6.62 -0.88 -16.26
C GLU A 128 -5.94 -0.17 -17.44
N ARG A 129 -6.23 1.12 -17.64
CA ARG A 129 -5.56 1.93 -18.67
C ARG A 129 -4.06 2.03 -18.41
N HIS A 130 -3.66 2.29 -17.17
CA HIS A 130 -2.26 2.34 -16.79
C HIS A 130 -1.53 1.02 -17.07
N GLU A 131 -2.12 -0.08 -16.67
CA GLU A 131 -1.54 -1.41 -16.89
C GLU A 131 -1.40 -1.75 -18.38
N LYS A 132 -2.38 -1.36 -19.20
CA LYS A 132 -2.29 -1.52 -20.65
C LYS A 132 -1.18 -0.65 -21.25
N MET A 133 -1.06 0.59 -20.80
CA MET A 133 0.01 1.49 -21.26
C MET A 133 1.39 1.01 -20.85
N GLU A 134 1.55 0.52 -19.64
CA GLU A 134 2.82 -0.07 -19.18
C GLU A 134 3.23 -1.28 -20.02
N LYS A 135 2.28 -2.16 -20.33
CA LYS A 135 2.53 -3.31 -21.20
C LYS A 135 2.96 -2.90 -22.61
N ILE A 136 2.28 -1.93 -23.20
CA ILE A 136 2.61 -1.40 -24.53
C ILE A 136 3.99 -0.76 -24.50
N TYR A 137 4.30 0.02 -23.47
CA TYR A 137 5.57 0.71 -23.33
C TYR A 137 6.74 -0.28 -23.14
N SER A 138 6.58 -1.29 -22.32
CA SER A 138 7.55 -2.37 -22.15
C SER A 138 7.79 -3.14 -23.46
N CYS A 139 6.73 -3.42 -24.21
CA CYS A 139 6.83 -4.09 -25.50
C CYS A 139 7.58 -3.24 -26.55
N LEU A 140 7.32 -1.93 -26.59
CA LEU A 140 8.00 -0.99 -27.48
C LEU A 140 9.49 -0.86 -27.14
N LEU A 141 9.84 -0.78 -25.86
CA LEU A 141 11.24 -0.73 -25.41
C LEU A 141 11.99 -2.01 -25.81
N TYR A 142 11.37 -3.17 -25.64
CA TYR A 142 11.96 -4.45 -26.02
C TYR A 142 12.19 -4.56 -27.52
N THR A 143 11.26 -4.11 -28.35
CA THR A 143 11.42 -4.09 -29.81
C THR A 143 12.44 -3.08 -30.30
N SER A 144 12.59 -1.94 -29.61
CA SER A 144 13.63 -0.94 -29.91
C SER A 144 15.04 -1.50 -29.68
N ASP A 145 15.26 -2.18 -28.56
CA ASP A 145 16.55 -2.79 -28.25
C ASP A 145 16.90 -3.94 -29.23
N ALA A 146 15.92 -4.68 -29.70
CA ALA A 146 16.12 -5.74 -30.71
C ALA A 146 16.40 -5.17 -32.11
N ALA A 147 15.99 -3.96 -32.42
CA ALA A 147 16.23 -3.30 -33.71
C ALA A 147 17.61 -2.66 -33.83
N ASP A 148 18.29 -2.39 -32.73
CA ASP A 148 19.64 -1.81 -32.69
C ASP A 148 20.78 -2.87 -32.82
N GLU A 149 20.45 -4.13 -32.88
CA GLU A 149 21.36 -5.22 -33.26
C GLU A 149 21.28 -5.51 -34.77
#